data_4eaf54d36fcc26675ce7a45c4b8786cc
#
_entry.id   4eaf54d36fcc26675ce7a45c4b8786cc
#
_cell.length_a   1.000
_cell.length_b   1.000
_cell.length_c   1.000
_cell.angle_alpha   90.00
_cell.angle_beta   90.00
_cell.angle_gamma   90.00
#
_symmetry.space_group_name_H-M   'P 1'
#
loop_
_entity.id
_entity.type
_entity.pdbx_description
1 polymer ?
#
loop_
_entity_poly.entity_id
_entity_poly.type
_entity_poly.pdbx_seq_one_letter_code
_entity_poly.pdbx_strand_id
1 'polypeptide(L)'
;MLKTKESIELKWNKKWEMLKKSTQFRYDVLLNKYRAKLDGDIEKRRLKHEKKINAYLNKKKVEYQRKMKNGIREMENRPPIVYKKRVSPVKKPLQFAMELAQENAKLRDTNADGVGRCISCHQIKEWKELAWWHRYTRRYSTMCLMKENINAQCHTCNYITWPMWSVKKKVETNNEYDKSILEKYGEEGLQKLKTAVYNYFHNKAKKYDLYKEVPKLIKENEELWKTKNFYTPRRKWRELWAAHEEVTLKK
;
A
#
# COMPACT_ATOMS: atom_id res chain seq x y z
N MET A 1 -16.37 -50.33 -52.82
CA MET A 1 -16.61 -51.02 -51.53
C MET A 1 -17.33 -50.06 -50.60
N LEU A 2 -18.61 -50.31 -50.31
CA LEU A 2 -19.38 -49.54 -49.32
C LEU A 2 -18.87 -49.90 -47.93
N LYS A 3 -18.43 -48.90 -47.16
CA LYS A 3 -18.02 -49.10 -45.76
C LYS A 3 -19.28 -49.54 -44.97
N THR A 4 -19.19 -50.67 -44.30
CA THR A 4 -20.29 -51.14 -43.44
C THR A 4 -20.49 -50.22 -42.25
N LYS A 5 -21.73 -50.08 -41.78
CA LYS A 5 -22.09 -49.26 -40.61
C LYS A 5 -21.19 -49.56 -39.41
N GLU A 6 -20.92 -50.84 -39.17
CA GLU A 6 -20.03 -51.31 -38.11
C GLU A 6 -18.59 -50.82 -38.22
N SER A 7 -18.03 -50.72 -39.45
CA SER A 7 -16.68 -50.21 -39.64
C SER A 7 -16.56 -48.71 -39.36
N ILE A 8 -17.65 -47.97 -39.55
CA ILE A 8 -17.74 -46.55 -39.25
C ILE A 8 -17.84 -46.35 -37.73
N GLU A 9 -18.71 -47.08 -37.05
CA GLU A 9 -18.87 -47.05 -35.59
C GLU A 9 -17.58 -47.40 -34.86
N LEU A 10 -16.86 -48.44 -35.27
CA LEU A 10 -15.60 -48.82 -34.69
C LEU A 10 -14.52 -47.72 -34.81
N LYS A 11 -14.50 -47.03 -35.98
CA LYS A 11 -13.59 -45.91 -36.22
C LYS A 11 -13.89 -44.72 -35.28
N TRP A 12 -15.20 -44.42 -35.12
CA TRP A 12 -15.60 -43.33 -34.21
C TRP A 12 -15.33 -43.65 -32.74
N ASN A 13 -15.57 -44.88 -32.31
CA ASN A 13 -15.27 -45.33 -30.95
C ASN A 13 -13.78 -45.23 -30.64
N LYS A 14 -12.91 -45.67 -31.55
CA LYS A 14 -11.44 -45.49 -31.39
C LYS A 14 -11.05 -44.01 -31.28
N LYS A 15 -11.60 -43.14 -32.12
CA LYS A 15 -11.35 -41.72 -32.10
C LYS A 15 -11.81 -41.07 -30.78
N TRP A 16 -12.95 -41.50 -30.28
CA TRP A 16 -13.51 -41.03 -29.01
C TRP A 16 -12.66 -41.43 -27.83
N GLU A 17 -12.18 -42.67 -27.76
CA GLU A 17 -11.27 -43.14 -26.70
C GLU A 17 -9.91 -42.41 -26.73
N MET A 18 -9.37 -42.10 -27.88
CA MET A 18 -8.17 -41.28 -28.01
C MET A 18 -8.41 -39.85 -27.50
N LEU A 19 -9.55 -39.27 -27.80
CA LEU A 19 -9.91 -37.92 -27.33
C LEU A 19 -10.03 -37.87 -25.81
N LYS A 20 -10.70 -38.85 -25.20
CA LYS A 20 -10.81 -38.99 -23.74
C LYS A 20 -9.43 -39.06 -23.08
N LYS A 21 -8.55 -39.94 -23.57
CA LYS A 21 -7.18 -40.07 -23.04
C LYS A 21 -6.41 -38.78 -23.15
N SER A 22 -6.46 -38.07 -24.28
CA SER A 22 -5.79 -36.80 -24.48
C SER A 22 -6.33 -35.72 -23.55
N THR A 23 -7.63 -35.65 -23.32
CA THR A 23 -8.28 -34.69 -22.43
C THR A 23 -7.90 -34.96 -20.98
N GLN A 24 -7.92 -36.23 -20.56
CA GLN A 24 -7.49 -36.62 -19.20
C GLN A 24 -6.03 -36.25 -18.96
N PHE A 25 -5.15 -36.53 -19.88
CA PHE A 25 -3.73 -36.16 -19.76
C PHE A 25 -3.53 -34.65 -19.58
N ARG A 26 -4.23 -33.84 -20.40
CA ARG A 26 -4.18 -32.37 -20.27
C ARG A 26 -4.69 -31.90 -18.90
N TYR A 27 -5.76 -32.49 -18.40
CA TYR A 27 -6.31 -32.18 -17.09
C TYR A 27 -5.30 -32.50 -15.99
N ASP A 28 -4.66 -33.66 -16.02
CA ASP A 28 -3.68 -34.09 -15.02
C ASP A 28 -2.43 -33.19 -15.01
N VAL A 29 -1.96 -32.76 -16.17
CA VAL A 29 -0.85 -31.80 -16.29
C VAL A 29 -1.22 -30.46 -15.65
N LEU A 30 -2.43 -29.95 -15.93
CA LEU A 30 -2.89 -28.70 -15.33
C LEU A 30 -3.04 -28.81 -13.81
N LEU A 31 -3.63 -29.90 -13.34
CA LEU A 31 -3.82 -30.17 -11.92
C LEU A 31 -2.49 -30.20 -11.16
N ASN A 32 -1.49 -30.89 -11.70
CA ASN A 32 -0.15 -30.97 -11.10
C ASN A 32 0.52 -29.59 -11.07
N LYS A 33 0.37 -28.79 -12.12
CA LYS A 33 0.89 -27.42 -12.16
C LYS A 33 0.24 -26.54 -11.08
N TYR A 34 -1.08 -26.66 -10.87
CA TYR A 34 -1.78 -25.92 -9.82
C TYR A 34 -1.36 -26.37 -8.42
N ARG A 35 -1.20 -27.66 -8.18
CA ARG A 35 -0.71 -28.22 -6.90
C ARG A 35 0.67 -27.67 -6.56
N ALA A 36 1.64 -27.77 -7.47
CA ALA A 36 2.99 -27.25 -7.27
C ALA A 36 3.02 -25.74 -6.95
N LYS A 37 2.16 -24.95 -7.61
CA LYS A 37 2.03 -23.52 -7.32
C LYS A 37 1.45 -23.27 -5.93
N LEU A 38 0.43 -24.02 -5.53
CA LEU A 38 -0.22 -23.89 -4.23
C LEU A 38 0.77 -24.23 -3.10
N ASP A 39 1.52 -25.32 -3.24
CA ASP A 39 2.55 -25.74 -2.26
C ASP A 39 3.62 -24.68 -2.10
N GLY A 40 4.08 -24.07 -3.19
CA GLY A 40 5.03 -22.96 -3.16
C GLY A 40 4.50 -21.71 -2.44
N ASP A 41 3.23 -21.40 -2.61
CA ASP A 41 2.60 -20.26 -1.95
C ASP A 41 2.37 -20.52 -0.44
N ILE A 42 2.02 -21.75 -0.07
CA ILE A 42 1.91 -22.18 1.33
C ILE A 42 3.26 -22.05 2.03
N GLU A 43 4.33 -22.56 1.43
CA GLU A 43 5.66 -22.52 2.01
C GLU A 43 6.17 -21.08 2.17
N LYS A 44 5.94 -20.19 1.19
CA LYS A 44 6.27 -18.77 1.32
C LYS A 44 5.54 -18.11 2.50
N ARG A 45 4.27 -18.46 2.71
CA ARG A 45 3.49 -17.95 3.85
C ARG A 45 4.04 -18.49 5.18
N ARG A 46 4.36 -19.77 5.24
CA ARG A 46 4.96 -20.42 6.41
C ARG A 46 6.25 -19.71 6.83
N LEU A 47 7.19 -19.52 5.90
CA LEU A 47 8.46 -18.84 6.14
C LEU A 47 8.28 -17.39 6.59
N LYS A 48 7.29 -16.69 6.03
CA LYS A 48 6.95 -15.33 6.47
C LYS A 48 6.42 -15.28 7.90
N HIS A 49 5.58 -16.24 8.29
CA HIS A 49 5.07 -16.33 9.66
C HIS A 49 6.17 -16.70 10.65
N GLU A 50 7.02 -17.66 10.31
CA GLU A 50 8.16 -18.06 11.11
C GLU A 50 9.12 -16.89 11.39
N LYS A 51 9.47 -16.10 10.37
CA LYS A 51 10.25 -14.86 10.55
C LYS A 51 9.59 -13.87 11.53
N LYS A 52 8.26 -13.71 11.48
CA LYS A 52 7.54 -12.84 12.41
C LYS A 52 7.57 -13.38 13.84
N ILE A 53 7.37 -14.67 14.02
CA ILE A 53 7.42 -15.34 15.33
C ILE A 53 8.82 -15.19 15.93
N ASN A 54 9.86 -15.47 15.17
CA ASN A 54 11.25 -15.37 15.63
C ASN A 54 11.61 -13.91 16.01
N ALA A 55 11.16 -12.93 15.23
CA ALA A 55 11.35 -11.52 15.57
C ALA A 55 10.64 -11.13 16.89
N TYR A 56 9.41 -11.61 17.09
CA TYR A 56 8.67 -11.40 18.33
C TYR A 56 9.36 -12.04 19.54
N LEU A 57 9.77 -13.31 19.41
CA LEU A 57 10.47 -14.03 20.47
C LEU A 57 11.79 -13.36 20.86
N ASN A 58 12.57 -12.93 19.88
CA ASN A 58 13.81 -12.21 20.11
C ASN A 58 13.56 -10.88 20.87
N LYS A 59 12.50 -10.14 20.49
CA LYS A 59 12.11 -8.93 21.22
C LYS A 59 11.76 -9.22 22.69
N LYS A 60 10.98 -10.27 22.93
CA LYS A 60 10.61 -10.68 24.30
C LYS A 60 11.80 -11.16 25.11
N LYS A 61 12.73 -11.91 24.51
CA LYS A 61 13.98 -12.33 25.15
C LYS A 61 14.80 -11.13 25.63
N VAL A 62 14.97 -10.11 24.78
CA VAL A 62 15.70 -8.89 25.15
C VAL A 62 14.98 -8.12 26.26
N GLU A 63 13.64 -8.03 26.23
CA GLU A 63 12.85 -7.40 27.28
C GLU A 63 13.03 -8.11 28.63
N TYR A 64 12.95 -9.44 28.60
CA TYR A 64 13.14 -10.27 29.80
C TYR A 64 14.55 -10.10 30.38
N GLN A 65 15.58 -10.15 29.54
CA GLN A 65 16.97 -9.94 29.97
C GLN A 65 17.18 -8.58 30.62
N ARG A 66 16.52 -7.53 30.12
CA ARG A 66 16.58 -6.19 30.71
C ARG A 66 15.93 -6.15 32.10
N LYS A 67 14.76 -6.76 32.25
CA LYS A 67 14.05 -6.86 33.55
C LYS A 67 14.91 -7.62 34.57
N MET A 68 15.48 -8.74 34.16
CA MET A 68 16.35 -9.54 35.02
C MET A 68 17.58 -8.75 35.48
N LYS A 69 18.27 -8.06 34.55
CA LYS A 69 19.43 -7.22 34.90
C LYS A 69 19.07 -6.09 35.88
N ASN A 70 17.91 -5.46 35.69
CA ASN A 70 17.47 -4.41 36.61
C ASN A 70 17.08 -4.98 37.97
N GLY A 71 16.41 -6.15 38.04
CA GLY A 71 16.12 -6.83 39.30
C GLY A 71 17.38 -7.22 40.07
N ILE A 72 18.43 -7.71 39.41
CA ILE A 72 19.73 -7.98 40.04
C ILE A 72 20.34 -6.68 40.62
N ARG A 73 20.32 -5.57 39.87
CA ARG A 73 20.84 -4.27 40.35
C ARG A 73 20.05 -3.73 41.55
N GLU A 74 18.73 -3.93 41.55
CA GLU A 74 17.87 -3.57 42.67
C GLU A 74 18.26 -4.35 43.93
N MET A 75 18.48 -5.68 43.82
CA MET A 75 18.99 -6.50 44.93
C MET A 75 20.39 -6.04 45.41
N GLU A 76 21.21 -5.48 44.50
CA GLU A 76 22.55 -4.95 44.81
C GLU A 76 22.52 -3.47 45.26
N ASN A 77 21.33 -2.89 45.46
CA ASN A 77 21.12 -1.46 45.78
C ASN A 77 21.78 -0.50 44.73
N ARG A 78 21.84 -0.91 43.47
CA ARG A 78 22.35 -0.10 42.37
C ARG A 78 21.19 0.52 41.57
N PRO A 79 21.36 1.77 41.05
CA PRO A 79 20.30 2.38 40.23
C PRO A 79 20.01 1.54 38.98
N PRO A 80 18.74 1.47 38.54
CA PRO A 80 18.36 0.72 37.35
C PRO A 80 19.03 1.25 36.09
N ILE A 81 19.33 0.36 35.14
CA ILE A 81 19.86 0.77 33.85
C ILE A 81 18.73 1.42 33.03
N VAL A 82 18.86 2.73 32.81
CA VAL A 82 17.95 3.44 31.91
C VAL A 82 18.35 3.16 30.47
N TYR A 83 17.61 2.27 29.83
CA TYR A 83 17.80 2.02 28.39
C TYR A 83 17.18 3.19 27.61
N LYS A 84 18.02 4.07 27.09
CA LYS A 84 17.56 5.11 26.16
C LYS A 84 16.81 4.42 25.00
N LYS A 85 15.54 4.79 24.77
CA LYS A 85 14.85 4.36 23.57
C LYS A 85 15.73 4.72 22.39
N ARG A 86 16.11 3.75 21.56
CA ARG A 86 16.72 4.08 20.27
C ARG A 86 15.73 4.97 19.55
N VAL A 87 16.10 6.22 19.35
CA VAL A 87 15.36 7.11 18.47
C VAL A 87 15.33 6.38 17.13
N SER A 88 14.12 6.13 16.62
CA SER A 88 13.99 5.55 15.28
C SER A 88 14.86 6.35 14.33
N PRO A 89 15.63 5.70 13.46
CA PRO A 89 16.45 6.43 12.50
C PRO A 89 15.53 7.43 11.79
N VAL A 90 16.00 8.65 11.65
CA VAL A 90 15.28 9.73 10.98
C VAL A 90 14.74 9.15 9.66
N LYS A 91 13.41 9.21 9.48
CA LYS A 91 12.77 8.66 8.28
C LYS A 91 13.44 9.28 7.06
N LYS A 92 13.64 8.47 6.00
CA LYS A 92 14.14 8.99 4.72
C LYS A 92 13.28 10.17 4.29
N PRO A 93 13.86 11.29 3.81
CA PRO A 93 13.12 12.52 3.49
C PRO A 93 11.88 12.31 2.63
N LEU A 94 11.97 11.44 1.63
CA LEU A 94 10.83 11.12 0.77
C LEU A 94 9.71 10.41 1.53
N GLN A 95 10.03 9.52 2.47
CA GLN A 95 9.01 8.86 3.28
C GLN A 95 8.31 9.84 4.21
N PHE A 96 9.06 10.79 4.78
CA PHE A 96 8.52 11.88 5.58
C PHE A 96 7.54 12.73 4.75
N ALA A 97 7.97 13.18 3.56
CA ALA A 97 7.14 13.96 2.64
C ALA A 97 5.86 13.21 2.23
N MET A 98 5.96 11.90 1.95
CA MET A 98 4.80 11.08 1.60
C MET A 98 3.79 10.96 2.74
N GLU A 99 4.24 10.75 3.99
CA GLU A 99 3.34 10.66 5.14
C GLU A 99 2.61 11.99 5.37
N LEU A 100 3.32 13.10 5.23
CA LEU A 100 2.75 14.44 5.35
C LEU A 100 1.75 14.75 4.23
N ALA A 101 2.09 14.45 2.97
CA ALA A 101 1.19 14.62 1.84
C ALA A 101 -0.09 13.77 1.96
N GLN A 102 0.02 12.57 2.52
CA GLN A 102 -1.10 11.68 2.81
C GLN A 102 -2.01 12.24 3.92
N GLU A 103 -1.42 12.82 4.96
CA GLU A 103 -2.17 13.49 6.02
C GLU A 103 -2.90 14.72 5.49
N ASN A 104 -2.22 15.55 4.69
CA ASN A 104 -2.83 16.69 4.02
C ASN A 104 -4.02 16.30 3.13
N ALA A 105 -3.87 15.22 2.34
CA ALA A 105 -4.96 14.71 1.52
C ALA A 105 -6.19 14.35 2.36
N LYS A 106 -5.98 13.70 3.49
CA LYS A 106 -7.06 13.31 4.39
C LYS A 106 -7.75 14.52 5.05
N LEU A 107 -6.96 15.50 5.47
CA LEU A 107 -7.49 16.76 6.03
C LEU A 107 -8.25 17.55 4.98
N ARG A 108 -7.74 17.64 3.76
CA ARG A 108 -8.37 18.36 2.65
C ARG A 108 -9.72 17.74 2.26
N ASP A 109 -9.80 16.40 2.28
CA ASP A 109 -10.94 15.65 1.79
C ASP A 109 -12.03 15.40 2.85
N THR A 110 -11.87 15.94 4.05
CA THR A 110 -12.86 15.92 5.12
C THR A 110 -13.33 17.33 5.48
N ASN A 111 -14.58 17.45 5.96
CA ASN A 111 -15.12 18.72 6.51
C ASN A 111 -14.55 19.03 7.91
N ALA A 112 -15.04 20.08 8.54
CA ALA A 112 -14.63 20.52 9.88
C ALA A 112 -14.88 19.45 10.96
N ASP A 113 -15.90 18.60 10.79
CA ASP A 113 -16.33 17.59 11.77
C ASP A 113 -15.72 16.21 11.52
N GLY A 114 -14.84 16.10 10.53
CA GLY A 114 -14.14 14.85 10.22
C GLY A 114 -14.92 13.91 9.33
N VAL A 115 -15.88 14.41 8.58
CA VAL A 115 -16.66 13.62 7.62
C VAL A 115 -16.17 13.93 6.21
N GLY A 116 -15.93 12.92 5.42
CA GLY A 116 -15.45 13.06 4.04
C GLY A 116 -16.12 12.08 3.09
N ARG A 117 -15.97 12.35 1.79
CA ARG A 117 -16.50 11.51 0.71
C ARG A 117 -15.41 10.61 0.14
N CYS A 118 -15.68 9.31 0.04
CA CYS A 118 -14.79 8.38 -0.66
C CYS A 118 -14.70 8.75 -2.15
N ILE A 119 -13.49 8.93 -2.67
CA ILE A 119 -13.29 9.35 -4.06
C ILE A 119 -13.78 8.31 -5.08
N SER A 120 -13.89 7.02 -4.72
CA SER A 120 -14.26 5.94 -5.66
C SER A 120 -15.72 5.51 -5.58
N CYS A 121 -16.32 5.41 -4.40
CA CYS A 121 -17.72 4.97 -4.25
C CYS A 121 -18.66 6.07 -3.79
N HIS A 122 -18.14 7.26 -3.59
CA HIS A 122 -18.85 8.47 -3.17
C HIS A 122 -19.59 8.39 -1.83
N GLN A 123 -19.46 7.27 -1.10
CA GLN A 123 -20.04 7.15 0.24
C GLN A 123 -19.41 8.14 1.19
N ILE A 124 -20.25 8.74 2.02
CA ILE A 124 -19.84 9.63 3.10
C ILE A 124 -19.34 8.75 4.26
N LYS A 125 -18.18 9.06 4.81
CA LYS A 125 -17.49 8.29 5.83
C LYS A 125 -16.84 9.19 6.85
N GLU A 126 -16.72 8.70 8.08
CA GLU A 126 -15.94 9.36 9.12
C GLU A 126 -14.42 9.27 8.83
N TRP A 127 -13.66 10.20 9.37
CA TRP A 127 -12.20 10.26 9.30
C TRP A 127 -11.49 8.91 9.53
N LYS A 128 -11.98 8.12 10.51
CA LYS A 128 -11.40 6.84 10.87
C LYS A 128 -11.60 5.75 9.83
N GLU A 129 -12.67 5.84 9.06
CA GLU A 129 -13.03 4.90 8.00
C GLU A 129 -12.40 5.24 6.65
N LEU A 130 -11.81 6.43 6.55
CA LEU A 130 -11.10 6.89 5.36
C LEU A 130 -9.61 6.56 5.47
N ALA A 131 -9.07 5.97 4.42
CA ALA A 131 -7.64 5.87 4.16
C ALA A 131 -7.25 6.88 3.08
N TRP A 132 -5.99 7.26 3.06
CA TRP A 132 -5.41 7.96 1.90
C TRP A 132 -4.97 6.94 0.86
N TRP A 133 -5.24 7.21 -0.39
CA TRP A 133 -4.86 6.31 -1.45
C TRP A 133 -4.23 7.06 -2.63
N HIS A 134 -3.25 6.42 -3.25
CA HIS A 134 -2.64 6.90 -4.48
C HIS A 134 -3.29 6.23 -5.67
N ARG A 135 -3.81 7.00 -6.61
CA ARG A 135 -4.31 6.47 -7.88
C ARG A 135 -3.23 5.68 -8.62
N TYR A 136 -2.03 6.23 -8.68
CA TYR A 136 -0.83 5.57 -9.15
C TYR A 136 0.11 5.29 -7.98
N THR A 137 0.68 4.09 -7.95
CA THR A 137 1.35 3.55 -6.76
C THR A 137 2.49 4.43 -6.27
N ARG A 138 2.77 4.39 -4.96
CA ARG A 138 3.91 5.07 -4.31
C ARG A 138 5.28 4.70 -4.89
N ARG A 139 5.36 3.64 -5.70
CA ARG A 139 6.59 3.27 -6.41
C ARG A 139 7.01 4.33 -7.42
N TYR A 140 6.05 5.10 -7.90
CA TYR A 140 6.32 6.22 -8.82
C TYR A 140 6.67 7.46 -8.00
N SER A 141 7.95 7.52 -7.56
CA SER A 141 8.46 8.57 -6.66
C SER A 141 8.23 10.00 -7.17
N THR A 142 8.05 10.17 -8.48
CA THR A 142 7.86 11.46 -9.14
C THR A 142 6.43 11.99 -9.09
N MET A 143 5.47 11.19 -8.64
CA MET A 143 4.08 11.62 -8.49
C MET A 143 3.47 11.25 -7.12
N CYS A 144 4.29 10.70 -6.20
CA CYS A 144 3.82 10.27 -4.90
C CYS A 144 3.43 11.42 -3.95
N LEU A 145 3.77 12.68 -4.28
CA LEU A 145 3.40 13.87 -3.52
C LEU A 145 2.33 14.72 -4.22
N MET A 146 1.93 14.36 -5.43
CA MET A 146 0.93 15.14 -6.19
C MET A 146 -0.45 15.04 -5.51
N LYS A 147 -1.07 16.19 -5.26
CA LYS A 147 -2.40 16.27 -4.65
C LYS A 147 -3.48 15.56 -5.47
N GLU A 148 -3.35 15.57 -6.79
CA GLU A 148 -4.23 14.90 -7.73
C GLU A 148 -4.12 13.37 -7.64
N ASN A 149 -2.95 12.86 -7.21
CA ASN A 149 -2.68 11.44 -7.05
C ASN A 149 -3.08 10.88 -5.67
N ILE A 150 -3.28 11.75 -4.67
CA ILE A 150 -3.54 11.33 -3.28
C ILE A 150 -4.89 11.86 -2.84
N ASN A 151 -5.86 10.98 -2.60
CA ASN A 151 -7.20 11.37 -2.17
C ASN A 151 -7.74 10.39 -1.11
N ALA A 152 -8.73 10.83 -0.34
CA ALA A 152 -9.38 10.00 0.65
C ALA A 152 -10.23 8.92 -0.02
N GLN A 153 -10.06 7.68 0.39
CA GLN A 153 -10.78 6.51 -0.09
C GLN A 153 -11.20 5.65 1.10
N CYS A 154 -12.40 5.07 1.10
CA CYS A 154 -12.81 4.16 2.15
C CYS A 154 -11.99 2.86 2.11
N HIS A 155 -11.91 2.18 3.24
CA HIS A 155 -11.12 0.94 3.35
C HIS A 155 -11.56 -0.13 2.34
N THR A 156 -12.86 -0.24 2.07
CA THR A 156 -13.40 -1.21 1.09
C THR A 156 -12.88 -0.93 -0.33
N CYS A 157 -13.00 0.31 -0.81
CA CYS A 157 -12.51 0.67 -2.15
C CYS A 157 -10.98 0.59 -2.25
N ASN A 158 -10.27 1.00 -1.21
CA ASN A 158 -8.84 0.85 -1.10
C ASN A 158 -8.42 -0.63 -1.17
N TYR A 159 -9.16 -1.51 -0.50
CA TYR A 159 -8.90 -2.94 -0.49
C TYR A 159 -9.20 -3.61 -1.84
N ILE A 160 -10.23 -3.16 -2.58
CA ILE A 160 -10.59 -3.66 -3.91
C ILE A 160 -9.44 -3.48 -4.92
N THR A 161 -8.59 -2.47 -4.74
CA THR A 161 -7.44 -2.25 -5.63
C THR A 161 -6.28 -3.25 -5.41
N TRP A 162 -6.36 -4.10 -4.38
CA TRP A 162 -5.36 -5.13 -4.09
C TRP A 162 -5.45 -6.32 -5.07
N PRO A 163 -4.36 -7.13 -5.22
CA PRO A 163 -4.27 -8.19 -6.22
C PRO A 163 -5.38 -9.26 -6.16
N MET A 164 -6.05 -9.40 -5.02
CA MET A 164 -7.04 -10.46 -4.77
C MET A 164 -8.40 -10.25 -5.44
N TRP A 165 -8.69 -9.04 -5.94
CA TRP A 165 -9.99 -8.72 -6.53
C TRP A 165 -10.01 -8.90 -8.05
N SER A 166 -11.22 -9.13 -8.61
CA SER A 166 -11.40 -9.30 -10.04
C SER A 166 -10.92 -8.07 -10.81
N VAL A 167 -10.38 -8.29 -12.01
CA VAL A 167 -9.91 -7.22 -12.91
C VAL A 167 -11.04 -6.23 -13.18
N LYS A 168 -12.28 -6.72 -13.40
CA LYS A 168 -13.46 -5.89 -13.64
C LYS A 168 -13.71 -4.88 -12.53
N LYS A 169 -13.75 -5.32 -11.26
CA LYS A 169 -13.94 -4.42 -10.11
C LYS A 169 -12.84 -3.38 -9.96
N LYS A 170 -11.61 -3.75 -10.27
CA LYS A 170 -10.47 -2.79 -10.26
C LYS A 170 -10.62 -1.72 -11.32
N VAL A 171 -11.01 -2.10 -12.52
CA VAL A 171 -11.24 -1.16 -13.63
C VAL A 171 -12.38 -0.21 -13.28
N GLU A 172 -13.51 -0.72 -12.79
CA GLU A 172 -14.66 0.08 -12.35
C GLU A 172 -14.25 1.09 -11.26
N THR A 173 -13.60 0.62 -10.19
CA THR A 173 -13.13 1.49 -9.08
C THR A 173 -12.15 2.56 -9.55
N ASN A 174 -11.28 2.22 -10.48
CA ASN A 174 -10.32 3.15 -11.05
C ASN A 174 -10.97 4.18 -11.99
N ASN A 175 -11.96 3.78 -12.76
CA ASN A 175 -12.70 4.68 -13.64
C ASN A 175 -13.50 5.71 -12.81
N GLU A 176 -14.15 5.27 -11.73
CA GLU A 176 -14.84 6.17 -10.81
C GLU A 176 -13.86 7.13 -10.11
N TYR A 177 -12.68 6.66 -9.76
CA TYR A 177 -11.61 7.51 -9.23
C TYR A 177 -11.21 8.58 -10.25
N ASP A 178 -11.00 8.21 -11.51
CA ASP A 178 -10.59 9.15 -12.57
C ASP A 178 -11.70 10.18 -12.87
N LYS A 179 -12.97 9.80 -12.86
CA LYS A 179 -14.10 10.73 -12.95
C LYS A 179 -14.11 11.72 -11.77
N SER A 180 -13.88 11.24 -10.57
CA SER A 180 -13.82 12.10 -9.37
C SER A 180 -12.63 13.04 -9.37
N ILE A 181 -11.50 12.65 -9.97
CA ILE A 181 -10.39 13.58 -10.20
C ILE A 181 -10.81 14.71 -11.14
N LEU A 182 -11.53 14.37 -12.21
CA LEU A 182 -12.05 15.34 -13.16
C LEU A 182 -13.03 16.31 -12.49
N GLU A 183 -13.96 15.79 -11.68
CA GLU A 183 -14.92 16.62 -10.91
C GLU A 183 -14.21 17.55 -9.92
N LYS A 184 -13.17 17.07 -9.23
CA LYS A 184 -12.52 17.76 -8.13
C LYS A 184 -11.44 18.76 -8.58
N TYR A 185 -10.71 18.43 -9.63
CA TYR A 185 -9.53 19.18 -10.08
C TYR A 185 -9.64 19.69 -11.51
N GLY A 186 -10.77 19.42 -12.20
CA GLY A 186 -10.98 19.76 -13.59
C GLY A 186 -10.13 18.96 -14.57
N GLU A 187 -10.28 19.26 -15.85
CA GLU A 187 -9.50 18.64 -16.93
C GLU A 187 -8.00 18.86 -16.76
N GLU A 188 -7.60 20.05 -16.31
CA GLU A 188 -6.21 20.39 -16.06
C GLU A 188 -5.56 19.45 -15.02
N GLY A 189 -6.25 19.20 -13.90
CA GLY A 189 -5.74 18.30 -12.86
C GLY A 189 -5.60 16.86 -13.34
N LEU A 190 -6.55 16.35 -14.12
CA LEU A 190 -6.50 15.03 -14.71
C LEU A 190 -5.37 14.93 -15.74
N GLN A 191 -5.22 15.95 -16.61
CA GLN A 191 -4.17 15.99 -17.62
C GLN A 191 -2.77 16.08 -17.00
N LYS A 192 -2.63 16.86 -15.94
CA LYS A 192 -1.38 16.95 -15.16
C LYS A 192 -0.96 15.59 -14.60
N LEU A 193 -1.92 14.82 -14.07
CA LEU A 193 -1.65 13.47 -13.56
C LEU A 193 -1.27 12.52 -14.71
N LYS A 194 -2.00 12.52 -15.82
CA LYS A 194 -1.68 11.71 -17.01
C LYS A 194 -0.29 12.03 -17.58
N THR A 195 0.06 13.32 -17.63
CA THR A 195 1.37 13.79 -18.09
C THR A 195 2.49 13.32 -17.14
N ALA A 196 2.26 13.35 -15.84
CA ALA A 196 3.24 12.85 -14.87
C ALA A 196 3.48 11.34 -15.03
N VAL A 197 2.43 10.56 -15.30
CA VAL A 197 2.51 9.12 -15.60
C VAL A 197 3.32 8.89 -16.89
N TYR A 198 2.97 9.60 -17.95
CA TYR A 198 3.70 9.52 -19.22
C TYR A 198 5.19 9.83 -19.05
N ASN A 199 5.51 10.94 -18.39
CA ASN A 199 6.89 11.35 -18.14
C ASN A 199 7.67 10.32 -17.31
N TYR A 200 7.02 9.67 -16.34
CA TYR A 200 7.65 8.61 -15.57
C TYR A 200 8.07 7.43 -16.47
N PHE A 201 7.14 6.91 -17.28
CA PHE A 201 7.41 5.76 -18.14
C PHE A 201 8.41 6.05 -19.27
N HIS A 202 8.57 7.31 -19.65
CA HIS A 202 9.54 7.74 -20.69
C HIS A 202 10.82 8.32 -20.09
N ASN A 203 11.10 8.08 -18.80
CA ASN A 203 12.29 8.58 -18.08
C ASN A 203 12.49 10.11 -18.17
N LYS A 204 11.40 10.87 -18.38
CA LYS A 204 11.37 12.34 -18.42
C LYS A 204 10.98 12.98 -17.09
N ALA A 205 10.57 12.15 -16.10
CA ALA A 205 10.09 12.63 -14.82
C ALA A 205 11.24 13.16 -13.96
N LYS A 206 11.08 14.37 -13.45
CA LYS A 206 12.01 14.98 -12.50
C LYS A 206 11.74 14.48 -11.09
N LYS A 207 12.78 14.18 -10.31
CA LYS A 207 12.66 13.90 -8.88
C LYS A 207 12.22 15.16 -8.13
N TYR A 208 11.48 14.98 -7.02
CA TYR A 208 11.13 16.10 -6.14
C TYR A 208 12.38 16.71 -5.50
N ASP A 209 12.44 18.03 -5.49
CA ASP A 209 13.30 18.77 -4.58
C ASP A 209 12.62 18.81 -3.20
N LEU A 210 12.96 17.85 -2.35
CA LEU A 210 12.29 17.67 -1.06
C LEU A 210 12.50 18.84 -0.12
N TYR A 211 13.63 19.56 -0.22
CA TYR A 211 13.88 20.75 0.57
C TYR A 211 12.94 21.91 0.21
N LYS A 212 12.44 21.95 -1.01
CA LYS A 212 11.41 22.90 -1.44
C LYS A 212 9.98 22.41 -1.21
N GLU A 213 9.76 21.12 -1.37
CA GLU A 213 8.39 20.57 -1.29
C GLU A 213 7.92 20.34 0.14
N VAL A 214 8.78 19.87 1.05
CA VAL A 214 8.38 19.59 2.43
C VAL A 214 7.92 20.83 3.19
N PRO A 215 8.60 21.99 3.14
CA PRO A 215 8.10 23.21 3.76
C PRO A 215 6.72 23.65 3.25
N LYS A 216 6.42 23.46 1.95
CA LYS A 216 5.09 23.77 1.40
C LYS A 216 4.03 22.83 1.97
N LEU A 217 4.33 21.53 2.05
CA LEU A 217 3.43 20.52 2.64
C LEU A 217 3.18 20.78 4.12
N ILE A 218 4.20 21.22 4.89
CA ILE A 218 4.04 21.61 6.30
C ILE A 218 3.11 22.80 6.43
N LYS A 219 3.30 23.84 5.60
CA LYS A 219 2.43 25.03 5.59
C LYS A 219 1.00 24.65 5.27
N GLU A 220 0.79 23.84 4.23
CA GLU A 220 -0.54 23.32 3.87
C GLU A 220 -1.16 22.54 5.04
N ASN A 221 -0.42 21.69 5.73
CA ASN A 221 -0.90 20.94 6.88
C ASN A 221 -1.36 21.88 8.01
N GLU A 222 -0.54 22.89 8.34
CA GLU A 222 -0.85 23.89 9.37
C GLU A 222 -2.09 24.72 9.04
N GLU A 223 -2.35 24.99 7.77
CA GLU A 223 -3.57 25.69 7.32
C GLU A 223 -4.80 24.78 7.38
N LEU A 224 -4.67 23.54 6.91
CA LEU A 224 -5.75 22.58 6.87
C LEU A 224 -6.26 22.19 8.26
N TRP A 225 -5.35 21.83 9.19
CA TRP A 225 -5.79 21.36 10.50
C TRP A 225 -6.46 22.45 11.35
N LYS A 226 -6.14 23.73 11.16
CA LYS A 226 -6.79 24.86 11.87
C LYS A 226 -8.30 24.92 11.64
N THR A 227 -8.76 24.37 10.52
CA THR A 227 -10.18 24.32 10.15
C THR A 227 -10.90 23.06 10.62
N LYS A 228 -10.25 22.21 11.42
CA LYS A 228 -10.77 20.89 11.82
C LYS A 228 -11.02 20.81 13.32
N ASN A 229 -12.27 20.65 13.70
CA ASN A 229 -12.68 20.55 15.10
C ASN A 229 -12.32 19.19 15.74
N PHE A 230 -12.14 18.15 14.92
CA PHE A 230 -11.92 16.76 15.35
C PHE A 230 -10.44 16.35 15.36
N TYR A 231 -9.56 17.19 14.80
CA TYR A 231 -8.18 16.81 14.55
C TYR A 231 -7.21 17.57 15.46
N THR A 232 -6.39 16.81 16.16
CA THR A 232 -5.22 17.35 16.86
C THR A 232 -3.98 16.75 16.19
N PRO A 233 -3.04 17.56 15.71
CA PRO A 233 -1.84 17.06 15.06
C PRO A 233 -1.08 16.11 15.99
N ARG A 234 -0.94 14.85 15.57
CA ARG A 234 -0.20 13.84 16.33
C ARG A 234 1.31 14.05 16.25
N ARG A 235 1.74 14.85 15.31
CA ARG A 235 3.16 15.10 15.02
C ARG A 235 3.37 16.59 14.78
N LYS A 236 4.42 17.09 15.34
CA LYS A 236 4.90 18.44 15.05
C LYS A 236 5.82 18.36 13.82
N TRP A 237 5.23 18.42 12.65
CA TRP A 237 5.91 18.21 11.38
C TRP A 237 7.10 19.17 11.18
N ARG A 238 6.94 20.42 11.56
CA ARG A 238 7.98 21.45 11.47
C ARG A 238 9.21 21.08 12.32
N GLU A 239 8.99 20.68 13.56
CA GLU A 239 10.06 20.27 14.48
C GLU A 239 10.77 19.01 13.98
N LEU A 240 10.01 18.04 13.46
CA LEU A 240 10.57 16.81 12.90
C LEU A 240 11.40 17.07 11.64
N TRP A 241 10.99 18.03 10.81
CA TRP A 241 11.73 18.40 9.61
C TRP A 241 13.01 19.15 9.96
N ALA A 242 12.96 20.13 10.87
CA ALA A 242 14.13 20.85 11.35
C ALA A 242 15.19 19.91 11.95
N ALA A 243 14.76 18.91 12.74
CA ALA A 243 15.66 17.88 13.26
C ALA A 243 16.29 17.02 12.16
N HIS A 244 15.57 16.79 11.05
CA HIS A 244 16.11 16.08 9.89
C HIS A 244 17.16 16.91 9.15
N GLU A 245 16.90 18.20 8.92
CA GLU A 245 17.83 19.13 8.27
C GLU A 245 19.13 19.24 9.07
N GLU A 246 19.03 19.39 10.39
CA GLU A 246 20.19 19.48 11.27
C GLU A 246 21.11 18.25 11.18
N VAL A 247 20.53 17.05 11.13
CA VAL A 247 21.28 15.78 10.98
C VAL A 247 21.92 15.65 9.60
N THR A 248 21.29 16.21 8.57
CA THR A 248 21.76 16.08 7.18
C THR A 248 22.87 17.08 6.86
N LEU A 249 22.82 18.28 7.46
CA LEU A 249 23.84 19.32 7.29
C LEU A 249 25.14 19.03 8.06
N LYS A 250 25.10 18.12 9.04
CA LYS A 250 26.27 17.70 9.84
C LYS A 250 27.01 16.51 9.20
N LYS A 251 26.61 16.02 8.04
CA LYS A 251 27.28 14.97 7.25
C LYS A 251 27.92 15.53 6.01
#